data_723b567c5f848957b9cf4289852dd7fe
#
_entry.id   723b567c5f848957b9cf4289852dd7fe
#
_cell.length_a   1.000
_cell.length_b   1.000
_cell.length_c   1.000
_cell.angle_alpha   90.00
_cell.angle_beta   90.00
_cell.angle_gamma   90.00
#
_symmetry.space_group_name_H-M   'P 1'
#
loop_
_entity.id
_entity.type
_entity.pdbx_description
1 polymer ?
#
loop_
_entity_poly.entity_id
_entity_poly.type
_entity_poly.pdbx_seq_one_letter_code
_entity_poly.pdbx_strand_id
1 'polypeptide(L)'
;MKDTLIGWCHHTINFWLGCNRADSAECEGCYAEAQMTLRGKNFNVLRPTREAWYEAERLDASAKARNTHELVFTCSLSDFFHQGADIWREEAWDVIRRCRNLVWLILTKRPQRILEHLPADWDEGRGYPHVWLGTTCGTKRSFGRVEELRKIPCALRFLSCEPLLEDIGEIDLRGIGWVLCGGMSGPLHKDRSMDLRWAASLYETAHSAGVPFVFKQVSHNLTERGINALGLFLAQRSGKPADPEKVDCIRQYPKLTGPFTPPAPKGVRWTGEDWTKYLRTHAI
;
A
#
# COMPACT_ATOMS: atom_id res chain seq x y z
N MET A 1 -4.39 -3.53 -14.11
CA MET A 1 -3.32 -2.83 -14.87
C MET A 1 -2.05 -3.61 -14.69
N LYS A 2 -1.54 -4.15 -15.77
CA LYS A 2 -0.21 -4.76 -15.83
C LYS A 2 0.86 -3.68 -15.61
N ASP A 3 1.95 -4.00 -14.90
CA ASP A 3 3.09 -3.12 -14.65
C ASP A 3 2.67 -1.74 -14.11
N THR A 4 1.98 -1.76 -12.96
CA THR A 4 1.50 -0.53 -12.30
C THR A 4 2.64 0.43 -11.92
N LEU A 5 2.34 1.71 -11.83
CA LEU A 5 3.27 2.72 -11.29
C LEU A 5 3.34 2.73 -9.76
N ILE A 6 2.54 1.91 -9.07
CA ILE A 6 2.60 1.77 -7.62
C ILE A 6 3.87 0.99 -7.26
N GLY A 7 4.77 1.62 -6.50
CA GLY A 7 6.15 1.15 -6.31
C GLY A 7 6.31 -0.13 -5.50
N TRP A 8 5.29 -0.59 -4.78
CA TRP A 8 5.38 -1.75 -3.88
C TRP A 8 4.65 -3.00 -4.39
N CYS A 9 4.05 -2.96 -5.58
CA CYS A 9 3.44 -4.11 -6.23
C CYS A 9 3.75 -4.15 -7.72
N HIS A 10 3.56 -5.31 -8.36
CA HIS A 10 3.80 -5.50 -9.79
C HIS A 10 2.61 -5.01 -10.60
N HIS A 11 1.39 -5.32 -10.16
CA HIS A 11 0.16 -5.07 -10.89
C HIS A 11 -0.93 -4.48 -10.00
N THR A 12 -1.97 -3.92 -10.61
CA THR A 12 -3.23 -3.58 -9.94
C THR A 12 -4.39 -4.25 -10.64
N ILE A 13 -5.27 -4.87 -9.86
CA ILE A 13 -6.55 -5.42 -10.33
C ILE A 13 -7.67 -4.68 -9.59
N ASN A 14 -8.60 -4.11 -10.34
CA ASN A 14 -9.78 -3.46 -9.79
C ASN A 14 -11.01 -4.25 -10.26
N PHE A 15 -11.56 -5.11 -9.43
CA PHE A 15 -12.78 -5.85 -9.73
C PHE A 15 -13.98 -4.93 -9.87
N TRP A 16 -13.94 -3.79 -9.21
CA TRP A 16 -14.88 -2.69 -9.36
C TRP A 16 -14.17 -1.35 -9.19
N LEU A 17 -14.81 -0.31 -9.64
CA LEU A 17 -14.39 1.08 -9.52
C LEU A 17 -15.43 1.85 -8.71
N GLY A 18 -15.00 2.91 -8.06
CA GLY A 18 -15.84 3.77 -7.24
C GLY A 18 -15.80 3.39 -5.77
N CYS A 19 -16.09 4.37 -4.94
CA CYS A 19 -16.11 4.24 -3.48
C CYS A 19 -16.91 5.41 -2.91
N ASN A 20 -17.45 5.28 -1.70
CA ASN A 20 -17.76 6.41 -0.86
C ASN A 20 -16.68 6.55 0.21
N ARG A 21 -16.39 7.77 0.63
CA ARG A 21 -15.35 8.02 1.62
C ARG A 21 -15.71 7.33 2.94
N ALA A 22 -14.74 6.65 3.55
CA ALA A 22 -14.83 6.30 4.96
C ALA A 22 -14.67 7.58 5.80
N ASP A 23 -15.18 7.61 7.03
CA ASP A 23 -14.90 8.68 7.99
C ASP A 23 -13.42 8.58 8.43
N SER A 24 -12.56 9.25 7.67
CA SER A 24 -11.12 9.07 7.78
C SER A 24 -10.37 10.21 7.09
N ALA A 25 -9.41 10.79 7.79
CA ALA A 25 -8.53 11.81 7.24
C ALA A 25 -7.73 11.33 6.01
N GLU A 26 -7.45 10.03 5.92
CA GLU A 26 -6.77 9.40 4.77
C GLU A 26 -7.68 9.28 3.53
N CYS A 27 -8.98 9.57 3.65
CA CYS A 27 -9.91 9.67 2.52
C CYS A 27 -10.01 11.08 1.94
N GLU A 28 -9.55 12.10 2.67
CA GLU A 28 -9.54 13.47 2.16
C GLU A 28 -8.48 13.61 1.06
N GLY A 29 -8.85 14.23 -0.06
CA GLY A 29 -7.95 14.35 -1.22
C GLY A 29 -7.59 13.01 -1.86
N CYS A 30 -8.53 12.06 -1.88
CA CYS A 30 -8.34 10.72 -2.44
C CYS A 30 -7.93 10.77 -3.91
N TYR A 31 -6.79 10.16 -4.23
CA TYR A 31 -6.29 10.10 -5.60
C TYR A 31 -7.23 9.31 -6.54
N ALA A 32 -7.92 8.29 -6.01
CA ALA A 32 -8.84 7.48 -6.81
C ALA A 32 -10.07 8.28 -7.24
N GLU A 33 -10.61 9.12 -6.34
CA GLU A 33 -11.68 10.05 -6.65
C GLU A 33 -11.23 11.06 -7.72
N ALA A 34 -10.07 11.68 -7.53
CA ALA A 34 -9.52 12.63 -8.49
C ALA A 34 -9.33 12.00 -9.89
N GLN A 35 -8.78 10.80 -9.97
CA GLN A 35 -8.60 10.08 -11.24
C GLN A 35 -9.92 9.73 -11.92
N MET A 36 -10.94 9.34 -11.15
CA MET A 36 -12.25 9.02 -11.71
C MET A 36 -12.98 10.27 -12.20
N THR A 37 -12.89 11.36 -11.45
CA THR A 37 -13.45 12.66 -11.83
C THR A 37 -12.82 13.17 -13.13
N LEU A 38 -11.49 13.08 -13.27
CA LEU A 38 -10.78 13.44 -14.52
C LEU A 38 -11.23 12.60 -15.73
N ARG A 39 -11.72 11.38 -15.50
CA ARG A 39 -12.29 10.51 -16.54
C ARG A 39 -13.80 10.70 -16.74
N GLY A 40 -14.40 11.72 -16.15
CA GLY A 40 -15.84 12.00 -16.21
C GLY A 40 -16.70 10.95 -15.50
N LYS A 41 -16.14 10.18 -14.55
CA LYS A 41 -16.85 9.13 -13.81
C LYS A 41 -17.20 9.59 -12.40
N ASN A 42 -18.44 9.36 -11.98
CA ASN A 42 -18.86 9.60 -10.61
C ASN A 42 -18.22 8.56 -9.69
N PHE A 43 -17.39 9.00 -8.75
CA PHE A 43 -16.68 8.15 -7.80
C PHE A 43 -17.62 7.45 -6.81
N ASN A 44 -18.74 8.10 -6.44
CA ASN A 44 -19.70 7.55 -5.47
C ASN A 44 -20.60 6.44 -6.07
N VAL A 45 -20.44 6.13 -7.36
CA VAL A 45 -21.18 5.05 -8.03
C VAL A 45 -20.23 3.87 -8.29
N LEU A 46 -20.45 2.76 -7.59
CA LEU A 46 -19.70 1.52 -7.83
C LEU A 46 -20.10 0.88 -9.14
N ARG A 47 -19.12 0.34 -9.84
CA ARG A 47 -19.28 -0.36 -11.12
C ARG A 47 -18.33 -1.54 -11.21
N PRO A 48 -18.78 -2.74 -11.59
CA PRO A 48 -17.90 -3.88 -11.86
C PRO A 48 -17.04 -3.59 -13.11
N THR A 49 -15.86 -4.17 -13.14
CA THR A 49 -14.92 -4.11 -14.28
C THR A 49 -14.65 -5.52 -14.77
N ARG A 50 -15.48 -6.03 -15.68
CA ARG A 50 -15.41 -7.43 -16.13
C ARG A 50 -14.05 -7.82 -16.69
N GLU A 51 -13.33 -6.89 -17.31
CA GLU A 51 -11.97 -7.11 -17.83
C GLU A 51 -10.98 -7.52 -16.74
N ALA A 52 -11.21 -7.12 -15.49
CA ALA A 52 -10.35 -7.44 -14.36
C ALA A 52 -10.27 -8.94 -14.08
N TRP A 53 -11.35 -9.68 -14.29
CA TRP A 53 -11.40 -11.13 -14.12
C TRP A 53 -10.45 -11.83 -15.10
N TYR A 54 -10.55 -11.53 -16.38
CA TYR A 54 -9.67 -12.07 -17.42
C TYR A 54 -8.23 -11.64 -17.28
N GLU A 55 -8.01 -10.37 -16.88
CA GLU A 55 -6.67 -9.86 -16.64
C GLU A 55 -5.97 -10.61 -15.50
N ALA A 56 -6.66 -10.93 -14.43
CA ALA A 56 -6.14 -11.71 -13.32
C ALA A 56 -5.65 -13.09 -13.76
N GLU A 57 -6.47 -13.83 -14.49
CA GLU A 57 -6.14 -15.17 -15.01
C GLU A 57 -4.95 -15.11 -15.99
N ARG A 58 -4.88 -14.09 -16.84
CA ARG A 58 -3.79 -13.87 -17.76
C ARG A 58 -2.46 -13.57 -17.03
N LEU A 59 -2.51 -12.74 -15.98
CA LEU A 59 -1.33 -12.44 -15.16
C LEU A 59 -0.86 -13.67 -14.40
N ASP A 60 -1.77 -14.46 -13.84
CA ASP A 60 -1.46 -15.69 -13.14
C ASP A 60 -0.77 -16.70 -14.08
N ALA A 61 -1.32 -16.91 -15.27
CA ALA A 61 -0.73 -17.79 -16.27
C ALA A 61 0.66 -17.31 -16.69
N SER A 62 0.87 -15.99 -16.84
CA SER A 62 2.15 -15.38 -17.14
C SER A 62 3.17 -15.57 -16.00
N ALA A 63 2.77 -15.38 -14.76
CA ALA A 63 3.61 -15.60 -13.59
C ALA A 63 4.01 -17.07 -13.47
N LYS A 64 3.05 -17.98 -13.66
CA LYS A 64 3.28 -19.43 -13.69
C LYS A 64 4.31 -19.84 -14.76
N ALA A 65 4.15 -19.31 -15.98
CA ALA A 65 5.08 -19.61 -17.07
C ALA A 65 6.52 -19.16 -16.80
N ARG A 66 6.68 -18.08 -16.02
CA ARG A 66 7.98 -17.57 -15.59
C ARG A 66 8.48 -18.18 -14.28
N ASN A 67 7.72 -19.10 -13.70
CA ASN A 67 8.00 -19.70 -12.39
C ASN A 67 8.27 -18.62 -11.32
N THR A 68 7.37 -17.67 -11.15
CA THR A 68 7.49 -16.57 -10.18
C THR A 68 6.15 -16.25 -9.52
N HIS A 69 6.21 -15.59 -8.37
CA HIS A 69 5.04 -14.98 -7.73
C HIS A 69 5.05 -13.47 -7.94
N GLU A 70 3.90 -12.87 -8.20
CA GLU A 70 3.77 -11.44 -8.43
C GLU A 70 2.74 -10.80 -7.51
N LEU A 71 3.11 -9.66 -6.95
CA LEU A 71 2.25 -8.90 -6.03
C LEU A 71 1.19 -8.12 -6.81
N VAL A 72 -0.07 -8.30 -6.46
CA VAL A 72 -1.21 -7.63 -7.08
C VAL A 72 -1.96 -6.80 -6.05
N PHE A 73 -1.93 -5.48 -6.19
CA PHE A 73 -2.74 -4.58 -5.37
C PHE A 73 -4.19 -4.59 -5.86
N THR A 74 -5.09 -4.97 -4.98
CA THR A 74 -6.50 -5.20 -5.29
C THR A 74 -7.34 -4.00 -4.93
N CYS A 75 -8.16 -3.55 -5.88
CA CYS A 75 -9.08 -2.41 -5.75
C CYS A 75 -8.39 -1.06 -5.42
N SER A 76 -7.32 -0.72 -6.16
CA SER A 76 -6.63 0.57 -6.01
C SER A 76 -7.51 1.81 -6.27
N LEU A 77 -8.62 1.67 -6.98
CA LEU A 77 -9.60 2.72 -7.30
C LEU A 77 -10.95 2.50 -6.62
N SER A 78 -10.97 1.68 -5.57
CA SER A 78 -12.14 1.34 -4.76
C SER A 78 -11.69 0.85 -3.38
N ASP A 79 -12.59 0.15 -2.68
CA ASP A 79 -12.31 -0.62 -1.47
C ASP A 79 -12.93 -2.01 -1.64
N PHE A 80 -12.13 -3.07 -1.41
CA PHE A 80 -12.59 -4.45 -1.64
C PHE A 80 -13.76 -4.83 -0.71
N PHE A 81 -13.81 -4.27 0.50
CA PHE A 81 -14.88 -4.53 1.47
C PHE A 81 -15.94 -3.42 1.51
N HIS A 82 -16.06 -2.64 0.41
CA HIS A 82 -17.16 -1.70 0.28
C HIS A 82 -18.49 -2.44 0.19
N GLN A 83 -19.53 -1.98 0.94
CA GLN A 83 -20.84 -2.63 1.00
C GLN A 83 -21.54 -2.75 -0.36
N GLY A 84 -21.42 -1.75 -1.22
CA GLY A 84 -22.01 -1.79 -2.55
C GLY A 84 -21.36 -2.82 -3.50
N ALA A 85 -20.25 -3.46 -3.09
CA ALA A 85 -19.58 -4.51 -3.84
C ALA A 85 -19.93 -5.92 -3.35
N ASP A 86 -20.78 -6.06 -2.34
CA ASP A 86 -21.13 -7.36 -1.74
C ASP A 86 -21.68 -8.34 -2.80
N ILE A 87 -22.45 -7.84 -3.76
CA ILE A 87 -23.03 -8.63 -4.85
C ILE A 87 -22.02 -9.20 -5.86
N TRP A 88 -20.78 -8.69 -5.89
CA TRP A 88 -19.72 -9.13 -6.82
C TRP A 88 -18.55 -9.81 -6.10
N ARG A 89 -18.50 -9.74 -4.77
CA ARG A 89 -17.33 -10.16 -4.01
C ARG A 89 -17.07 -11.65 -4.09
N GLU A 90 -18.13 -12.47 -4.12
CA GLU A 90 -17.98 -13.92 -4.24
C GLU A 90 -17.29 -14.30 -5.55
N GLU A 91 -17.70 -13.70 -6.67
CA GLU A 91 -17.04 -13.91 -7.97
C GLU A 91 -15.56 -13.47 -7.92
N ALA A 92 -15.24 -12.37 -7.25
CA ALA A 92 -13.86 -11.92 -7.08
C ALA A 92 -13.04 -12.91 -6.23
N TRP A 93 -13.62 -13.45 -5.16
CA TRP A 93 -12.98 -14.51 -4.37
C TRP A 93 -12.72 -15.77 -5.18
N ASP A 94 -13.62 -16.15 -6.09
CA ASP A 94 -13.41 -17.28 -6.99
C ASP A 94 -12.20 -17.11 -7.91
N VAL A 95 -11.99 -15.91 -8.44
CA VAL A 95 -10.79 -15.60 -9.24
C VAL A 95 -9.54 -15.64 -8.36
N ILE A 96 -9.58 -14.99 -7.19
CA ILE A 96 -8.47 -14.96 -6.24
C ILE A 96 -8.07 -16.39 -5.85
N ARG A 97 -9.04 -17.25 -5.55
CA ARG A 97 -8.83 -18.66 -5.18
C ARG A 97 -8.09 -19.44 -6.26
N ARG A 98 -8.39 -19.20 -7.54
CA ARG A 98 -7.77 -19.89 -8.67
C ARG A 98 -6.38 -19.35 -9.03
N CYS A 99 -6.16 -18.04 -8.91
CA CYS A 99 -4.95 -17.36 -9.35
C CYS A 99 -3.86 -17.37 -8.26
N ARG A 100 -3.22 -18.52 -8.05
CA ARG A 100 -2.30 -18.77 -6.92
C ARG A 100 -0.85 -18.37 -7.16
N ASN A 101 -0.48 -18.04 -8.41
CA ASN A 101 0.85 -17.48 -8.71
C ASN A 101 0.88 -15.96 -8.50
N LEU A 102 -0.27 -15.37 -8.16
CA LEU A 102 -0.41 -13.98 -7.73
C LEU A 102 -0.55 -13.93 -6.21
N VAL A 103 0.18 -13.00 -5.58
CA VAL A 103 -0.02 -12.67 -4.16
C VAL A 103 -0.93 -11.46 -4.11
N TRP A 104 -2.13 -11.66 -3.60
CA TRP A 104 -3.19 -10.67 -3.58
C TRP A 104 -3.08 -9.77 -2.36
N LEU A 105 -2.79 -8.50 -2.58
CA LEU A 105 -2.70 -7.47 -1.54
C LEU A 105 -4.05 -6.76 -1.46
N ILE A 106 -4.88 -7.15 -0.52
CA ILE A 106 -6.22 -6.60 -0.34
C ILE A 106 -6.18 -5.55 0.77
N LEU A 107 -6.25 -4.28 0.38
CA LEU A 107 -6.22 -3.14 1.29
C LEU A 107 -7.63 -2.57 1.48
N THR A 108 -8.00 -2.30 2.74
CA THR A 108 -9.29 -1.71 3.08
C THR A 108 -9.19 -0.67 4.19
N LYS A 109 -10.09 0.30 4.18
CA LYS A 109 -10.38 1.19 5.31
C LYS A 109 -11.60 0.72 6.13
N ARG A 110 -12.09 -0.51 5.84
CA ARG A 110 -13.26 -1.15 6.47
C ARG A 110 -12.91 -2.54 7.03
N PRO A 111 -11.85 -2.68 7.86
CA PRO A 111 -11.41 -4.00 8.33
C PRO A 111 -12.48 -4.73 9.15
N GLN A 112 -13.38 -4.01 9.82
CA GLN A 112 -14.51 -4.58 10.57
C GLN A 112 -15.47 -5.40 9.69
N ARG A 113 -15.46 -5.19 8.36
CA ARG A 113 -16.30 -5.95 7.44
C ARG A 113 -15.65 -7.23 6.90
N ILE A 114 -14.35 -7.42 7.14
CA ILE A 114 -13.60 -8.52 6.53
C ILE A 114 -14.20 -9.86 6.95
N LEU A 115 -14.32 -10.10 8.24
CA LEU A 115 -14.67 -11.41 8.79
C LEU A 115 -16.00 -11.95 8.23
N GLU A 116 -17.00 -11.09 8.10
CA GLU A 116 -18.33 -11.45 7.59
C GLU A 116 -18.37 -11.70 6.06
N HIS A 117 -17.29 -11.34 5.36
CA HIS A 117 -17.23 -11.37 3.90
C HIS A 117 -16.06 -12.19 3.36
N LEU A 118 -15.48 -13.04 4.21
CA LEU A 118 -14.54 -14.07 3.80
C LEU A 118 -15.28 -15.20 3.09
N PRO A 119 -14.67 -15.88 2.10
CA PRO A 119 -15.29 -17.03 1.46
C PRO A 119 -15.46 -18.19 2.45
N ALA A 120 -16.46 -19.04 2.21
CA ALA A 120 -16.81 -20.13 3.13
C ALA A 120 -15.70 -21.17 3.35
N ASP A 121 -14.77 -21.30 2.41
CA ASP A 121 -13.59 -22.17 2.49
C ASP A 121 -12.33 -21.43 2.98
N TRP A 122 -12.50 -20.26 3.60
CA TRP A 122 -11.38 -19.56 4.22
C TRP A 122 -10.86 -20.33 5.42
N ASP A 123 -9.57 -20.72 5.39
CA ASP A 123 -8.95 -21.43 6.50
C ASP A 123 -8.98 -20.57 7.78
N GLU A 124 -9.66 -21.04 8.80
CA GLU A 124 -9.81 -20.35 10.10
C GLU A 124 -8.46 -20.08 10.79
N GLY A 125 -7.43 -20.85 10.48
CA GLY A 125 -6.09 -20.66 11.05
C GLY A 125 -5.24 -19.61 10.32
N ARG A 126 -5.26 -19.59 8.98
CA ARG A 126 -4.31 -18.83 8.17
C ARG A 126 -4.90 -18.16 6.93
N GLY A 127 -6.11 -18.47 6.53
CA GLY A 127 -6.69 -18.04 5.27
C GLY A 127 -5.94 -18.60 4.04
N TYR A 128 -6.18 -18.00 2.88
CA TYR A 128 -5.44 -18.38 1.67
C TYR A 128 -3.97 -17.91 1.74
N PRO A 129 -2.99 -18.79 1.54
CA PRO A 129 -1.57 -18.44 1.70
C PRO A 129 -1.07 -17.36 0.74
N HIS A 130 -1.76 -17.18 -0.39
CA HIS A 130 -1.46 -16.18 -1.41
C HIS A 130 -2.30 -14.90 -1.28
N VAL A 131 -3.01 -14.71 -0.16
CA VAL A 131 -3.79 -13.49 0.13
C VAL A 131 -3.26 -12.82 1.39
N TRP A 132 -2.86 -11.58 1.26
CA TRP A 132 -2.44 -10.73 2.35
C TRP A 132 -3.49 -9.63 2.58
N LEU A 133 -3.93 -9.49 3.80
CA LEU A 133 -4.95 -8.51 4.19
C LEU A 133 -4.29 -7.30 4.84
N GLY A 134 -4.71 -6.11 4.44
CA GLY A 134 -4.15 -4.88 4.97
C GLY A 134 -5.19 -3.83 5.28
N THR A 135 -4.80 -2.89 6.14
CA THR A 135 -5.60 -1.69 6.40
C THR A 135 -4.77 -0.42 6.30
N THR A 136 -5.43 0.69 5.97
CA THR A 136 -4.78 2.00 5.98
C THR A 136 -4.72 2.54 7.41
N CYS A 137 -3.54 2.99 7.81
CA CYS A 137 -3.29 3.59 9.11
C CYS A 137 -2.28 4.73 8.98
N GLY A 138 -2.75 5.94 8.63
CA GLY A 138 -1.92 7.14 8.44
C GLY A 138 -2.03 8.15 9.58
N THR A 139 -2.88 7.87 10.58
CA THR A 139 -3.12 8.70 11.76
C THR A 139 -3.33 7.82 13.00
N LYS A 140 -3.13 8.37 14.21
CA LYS A 140 -3.42 7.68 15.48
C LYS A 140 -4.90 7.32 15.62
N ARG A 141 -5.79 8.16 15.08
CA ARG A 141 -7.24 7.89 15.02
C ARG A 141 -7.55 6.58 14.28
N SER A 142 -6.66 6.13 13.42
CA SER A 142 -6.81 4.91 12.61
C SER A 142 -6.30 3.63 13.31
N PHE A 143 -5.74 3.71 14.53
CA PHE A 143 -5.24 2.54 15.26
C PHE A 143 -6.32 1.47 15.51
N GLY A 144 -7.57 1.90 15.73
CA GLY A 144 -8.69 0.96 15.87
C GLY A 144 -8.87 0.02 14.67
N ARG A 145 -8.49 0.45 13.44
CA ARG A 145 -8.52 -0.42 12.25
C ARG A 145 -7.47 -1.54 12.33
N VAL A 146 -6.34 -1.29 12.98
CA VAL A 146 -5.28 -2.30 13.16
C VAL A 146 -5.77 -3.38 14.10
N GLU A 147 -6.48 -2.99 15.17
CA GLU A 147 -7.09 -3.93 16.11
C GLU A 147 -8.16 -4.80 15.45
N GLU A 148 -9.01 -4.21 14.58
CA GLU A 148 -9.97 -4.99 13.80
C GLU A 148 -9.26 -5.96 12.84
N LEU A 149 -8.19 -5.52 12.15
CA LEU A 149 -7.43 -6.38 11.25
C LEU A 149 -6.78 -7.56 11.99
N ARG A 150 -6.33 -7.38 13.23
CA ARG A 150 -5.72 -8.46 14.03
C ARG A 150 -6.66 -9.63 14.31
N LYS A 151 -7.95 -9.38 14.37
CA LYS A 151 -8.97 -10.41 14.61
C LYS A 151 -9.13 -11.38 13.44
N ILE A 152 -8.64 -11.01 12.24
CA ILE A 152 -8.89 -11.77 11.02
C ILE A 152 -7.80 -12.82 10.83
N PRO A 153 -8.12 -14.12 10.71
CA PRO A 153 -7.15 -15.14 10.34
C PRO A 153 -6.69 -14.92 8.91
N CYS A 154 -5.39 -14.74 8.70
CA CYS A 154 -4.83 -14.57 7.36
C CYS A 154 -3.33 -14.92 7.34
N ALA A 155 -2.82 -15.22 6.14
CA ALA A 155 -1.42 -15.58 5.94
C ALA A 155 -0.44 -14.46 6.32
N LEU A 156 -0.80 -13.22 6.02
CA LEU A 156 -0.03 -12.03 6.39
C LEU A 156 -0.95 -10.81 6.52
N ARG A 157 -0.69 -10.00 7.56
CA ARG A 157 -1.32 -8.67 7.72
C ARG A 157 -0.32 -7.59 7.38
N PHE A 158 -0.77 -6.56 6.63
CA PHE A 158 0.06 -5.41 6.34
C PHE A 158 -0.63 -4.08 6.66
N LEU A 159 0.18 -3.07 6.94
CA LEU A 159 -0.29 -1.70 7.11
C LEU A 159 0.14 -0.85 5.92
N SER A 160 -0.81 -0.07 5.40
CA SER A 160 -0.53 1.01 4.46
C SER A 160 -0.66 2.34 5.19
N CYS A 161 0.48 2.86 5.65
CA CYS A 161 0.58 4.20 6.21
C CYS A 161 0.75 5.21 5.07
N GLU A 162 -0.26 5.22 4.18
CA GLU A 162 -0.32 6.02 2.96
C GLU A 162 -1.74 6.60 2.77
N PRO A 163 -1.93 7.93 2.92
CA PRO A 163 -0.93 8.92 3.30
C PRO A 163 -0.59 8.86 4.80
N LEU A 164 0.69 9.01 5.15
CA LEU A 164 1.13 9.27 6.51
C LEU A 164 0.91 10.76 6.80
N LEU A 165 0.05 11.07 7.78
CA LEU A 165 -0.44 12.43 8.05
C LEU A 165 0.00 13.00 9.40
N GLU A 166 0.58 12.16 10.26
CA GLU A 166 1.15 12.53 11.56
C GLU A 166 2.15 11.46 12.02
N ASP A 167 2.88 11.72 13.10
CA ASP A 167 3.75 10.72 13.72
C ASP A 167 2.93 9.62 14.40
N ILE A 168 3.07 8.41 13.89
CA ILE A 168 2.44 7.18 14.41
C ILE A 168 3.48 6.14 14.86
N GLY A 169 4.72 6.56 15.15
CA GLY A 169 5.81 5.65 15.52
C GLY A 169 5.56 4.83 16.77
N GLU A 170 4.58 5.20 17.61
CA GLU A 170 4.13 4.42 18.78
C GLU A 170 3.18 3.27 18.46
N ILE A 171 2.89 3.02 17.19
CA ILE A 171 1.96 1.96 16.77
C ILE A 171 2.44 0.57 17.21
N ASP A 172 1.53 -0.23 17.73
CA ASP A 172 1.80 -1.64 18.02
C ASP A 172 1.79 -2.50 16.74
N LEU A 173 2.93 -3.10 16.41
CA LEU A 173 3.10 -3.94 15.21
C LEU A 173 2.99 -5.44 15.48
N ARG A 174 2.55 -5.88 16.64
CA ARG A 174 2.33 -7.31 16.93
C ARG A 174 1.35 -7.92 15.94
N GLY A 175 1.74 -9.03 15.30
CA GLY A 175 0.93 -9.72 14.28
C GLY A 175 0.84 -9.00 12.92
N ILE A 176 1.62 -7.93 12.73
CA ILE A 176 1.81 -7.25 11.44
C ILE A 176 3.09 -7.76 10.80
N GLY A 177 3.02 -8.17 9.53
CA GLY A 177 4.12 -8.74 8.78
C GLY A 177 4.71 -7.81 7.71
N TRP A 178 4.14 -6.62 7.50
CA TRP A 178 4.65 -5.66 6.52
C TRP A 178 4.10 -4.25 6.76
N VAL A 179 4.94 -3.23 6.58
CA VAL A 179 4.57 -1.82 6.67
C VAL A 179 4.94 -1.10 5.37
N LEU A 180 3.95 -0.43 4.77
CA LEU A 180 4.12 0.47 3.63
C LEU A 180 3.98 1.91 4.12
N CYS A 181 4.92 2.77 3.79
CA CYS A 181 4.94 4.17 4.21
C CYS A 181 5.05 5.10 3.02
N GLY A 182 4.25 6.14 2.99
CA GLY A 182 4.35 7.18 1.97
C GLY A 182 3.46 8.38 2.23
N GLY A 183 3.89 9.51 1.70
CA GLY A 183 3.11 10.73 1.72
C GLY A 183 1.96 10.72 0.70
N MET A 184 1.12 11.73 0.79
CA MET A 184 -0.08 11.89 -0.04
C MET A 184 0.26 12.01 -1.53
N SER A 185 -0.45 11.27 -2.36
CA SER A 185 -0.36 11.32 -3.83
C SER A 185 -1.62 11.90 -4.49
N GLY A 186 -2.55 12.42 -3.72
CA GLY A 186 -3.79 13.04 -4.20
C GLY A 186 -3.70 14.56 -4.39
N PRO A 187 -4.81 15.21 -4.69
CA PRO A 187 -4.85 16.67 -4.96
C PRO A 187 -4.31 17.55 -3.83
N LEU A 188 -4.45 17.11 -2.58
CA LEU A 188 -4.00 17.86 -1.40
C LEU A 188 -2.53 17.60 -1.01
N HIS A 189 -1.73 16.99 -1.89
CA HIS A 189 -0.34 16.63 -1.58
C HIS A 189 0.56 17.82 -1.20
N LYS A 190 0.24 19.03 -1.68
CA LYS A 190 1.00 20.25 -1.34
C LYS A 190 0.68 20.77 0.05
N ASP A 191 -0.57 20.65 0.46
CA ASP A 191 -1.07 21.16 1.74
C ASP A 191 -0.89 20.15 2.88
N ARG A 192 -0.65 18.87 2.53
CA ARG A 192 -0.51 17.73 3.44
C ARG A 192 0.76 16.93 3.13
N SER A 193 1.87 17.64 3.01
CA SER A 193 3.18 17.02 2.81
C SER A 193 3.57 16.21 4.06
N MET A 194 4.16 15.04 3.84
CA MET A 194 4.64 14.19 4.93
C MET A 194 5.97 14.74 5.48
N ASP A 195 6.11 14.77 6.80
CA ASP A 195 7.38 15.02 7.45
C ASP A 195 8.21 13.71 7.48
N LEU A 196 9.45 13.77 7.03
CA LEU A 196 10.36 12.61 7.07
C LEU A 196 10.66 12.12 8.49
N ARG A 197 10.50 12.97 9.51
CA ARG A 197 10.62 12.56 10.93
C ARG A 197 9.57 11.53 11.29
N TRP A 198 8.34 11.65 10.78
CA TRP A 198 7.29 10.67 11.02
C TRP A 198 7.58 9.32 10.34
N ALA A 199 8.11 9.39 9.11
CA ALA A 199 8.52 8.19 8.40
C ALA A 199 9.72 7.50 9.08
N ALA A 200 10.67 8.27 9.63
CA ALA A 200 11.80 7.74 10.37
C ALA A 200 11.35 7.09 11.69
N SER A 201 10.47 7.74 12.46
CA SER A 201 9.88 7.19 13.68
C SER A 201 9.17 5.84 13.41
N LEU A 202 8.33 5.79 12.38
CA LEU A 202 7.65 4.56 11.97
C LEU A 202 8.63 3.48 11.48
N TYR A 203 9.67 3.85 10.74
CA TYR A 203 10.72 2.93 10.31
C TYR A 203 11.47 2.32 11.50
N GLU A 204 11.86 3.14 12.48
CA GLU A 204 12.55 2.69 13.70
C GLU A 204 11.68 1.69 14.48
N THR A 205 10.39 1.95 14.59
CA THR A 205 9.41 1.03 15.19
C THR A 205 9.33 -0.30 14.43
N ALA A 206 9.19 -0.25 13.09
CA ALA A 206 9.14 -1.45 12.27
C ALA A 206 10.45 -2.25 12.34
N HIS A 207 11.60 -1.55 12.28
CA HIS A 207 12.92 -2.17 12.37
C HIS A 207 13.14 -2.87 13.72
N SER A 208 12.78 -2.22 14.82
CA SER A 208 12.88 -2.78 16.17
C SER A 208 11.97 -4.00 16.37
N ALA A 209 10.82 -4.01 15.70
CA ALA A 209 9.89 -5.13 15.71
C ALA A 209 10.26 -6.25 14.71
N GLY A 210 11.32 -6.08 13.91
CA GLY A 210 11.71 -7.03 12.85
C GLY A 210 10.70 -7.11 11.69
N VAL A 211 9.89 -6.07 11.50
CA VAL A 211 8.85 -6.00 10.46
C VAL A 211 9.42 -5.35 9.19
N PRO A 212 9.35 -6.04 8.04
CA PRO A 212 9.75 -5.47 6.76
C PRO A 212 9.04 -4.14 6.46
N PHE A 213 9.78 -3.19 5.89
CA PHE A 213 9.32 -1.83 5.65
C PHE A 213 9.61 -1.37 4.21
N VAL A 214 8.63 -0.72 3.58
CA VAL A 214 8.83 -0.06 2.27
C VAL A 214 8.51 1.42 2.40
N PHE A 215 9.49 2.25 2.07
CA PHE A 215 9.27 3.67 1.86
C PHE A 215 8.97 3.95 0.38
N LYS A 216 7.83 4.57 0.10
CA LYS A 216 7.37 4.84 -1.26
C LYS A 216 7.77 6.22 -1.77
N GLN A 217 7.39 7.25 -1.05
CA GLN A 217 7.61 8.66 -1.46
C GLN A 217 7.28 9.63 -0.33
N VAL A 218 7.80 10.87 -0.40
CA VAL A 218 7.43 11.95 0.52
C VAL A 218 6.06 12.51 0.16
N SER A 219 5.88 12.96 -1.09
CA SER A 219 4.60 13.45 -1.61
C SER A 219 4.49 13.20 -3.13
N HIS A 220 3.37 13.60 -3.74
CA HIS A 220 3.24 13.57 -5.21
C HIS A 220 3.89 14.78 -5.89
N ASN A 221 4.31 15.78 -5.14
CA ASN A 221 5.07 16.91 -5.68
C ASN A 221 6.39 16.40 -6.28
N LEU A 222 6.72 16.80 -7.51
CA LEU A 222 7.92 16.34 -8.23
C LEU A 222 9.20 16.60 -7.45
N THR A 223 9.27 17.71 -6.69
CA THR A 223 10.44 18.07 -5.86
C THR A 223 10.54 17.30 -4.55
N GLU A 224 9.48 16.62 -4.13
CA GLU A 224 9.41 15.87 -2.86
C GLU A 224 9.17 14.38 -3.08
N ARG A 225 8.98 13.95 -4.33
CA ARG A 225 8.76 12.55 -4.70
C ARG A 225 10.08 11.78 -4.77
N GLY A 226 10.75 11.63 -3.63
CA GLY A 226 12.02 10.93 -3.56
C GLY A 226 11.92 9.56 -2.90
N ILE A 227 12.36 8.51 -3.58
CA ILE A 227 12.36 7.14 -3.06
C ILE A 227 13.53 6.82 -2.13
N ASN A 228 14.60 7.61 -2.18
CA ASN A 228 15.75 7.53 -1.28
C ASN A 228 15.72 8.58 -0.15
N ALA A 229 14.69 9.42 -0.10
CA ALA A 229 14.61 10.53 0.86
C ALA A 229 14.73 10.08 2.32
N LEU A 230 14.05 9.01 2.70
CA LEU A 230 14.14 8.50 4.07
C LEU A 230 15.53 7.98 4.40
N GLY A 231 16.20 7.30 3.47
CA GLY A 231 17.59 6.85 3.65
C GLY A 231 18.54 8.02 3.84
N LEU A 232 18.40 9.10 3.07
CA LEU A 232 19.17 10.34 3.21
C LEU A 232 18.95 10.99 4.58
N PHE A 233 17.70 11.07 5.02
CA PHE A 233 17.34 11.63 6.32
C PHE A 233 17.96 10.83 7.47
N LEU A 234 17.89 9.50 7.43
CA LEU A 234 18.47 8.63 8.46
C LEU A 234 20.00 8.70 8.48
N ALA A 235 20.65 8.77 7.32
CA ALA A 235 22.10 8.94 7.23
C ALA A 235 22.54 10.27 7.87
N GLN A 236 21.86 11.36 7.57
CA GLN A 236 22.14 12.67 8.17
C GLN A 236 21.97 12.64 9.70
N ARG A 237 20.88 12.08 10.22
CA ARG A 237 20.67 11.93 11.68
C ARG A 237 21.78 11.15 12.38
N SER A 238 22.34 10.15 11.70
CA SER A 238 23.43 9.33 12.26
C SER A 238 24.82 9.93 12.11
N GLY A 239 24.94 11.17 11.59
CA GLY A 239 26.20 11.84 11.32
C GLY A 239 27.02 11.22 10.18
N LYS A 240 26.42 10.33 9.36
CA LYS A 240 27.08 9.74 8.20
C LYS A 240 26.95 10.66 6.98
N PRO A 241 27.94 10.65 6.06
CA PRO A 241 27.80 11.37 4.81
C PRO A 241 26.54 10.92 4.06
N ALA A 242 25.63 11.84 3.80
CA ALA A 242 24.42 11.59 3.03
C ALA A 242 24.70 11.82 1.54
N ASP A 243 25.29 10.84 0.87
CA ASP A 243 25.50 10.88 -0.58
C ASP A 243 24.24 10.37 -1.31
N PRO A 244 23.48 11.25 -1.99
CA PRO A 244 22.22 10.87 -2.63
C PRO A 244 22.36 9.78 -3.69
N GLU A 245 23.55 9.62 -4.27
CA GLU A 245 23.81 8.59 -5.29
C GLU A 245 24.07 7.21 -4.67
N LYS A 246 24.54 7.17 -3.43
CA LYS A 246 24.94 5.94 -2.73
C LYS A 246 23.93 5.44 -1.71
N VAL A 247 23.00 6.28 -1.29
CA VAL A 247 21.99 5.90 -0.31
C VAL A 247 20.90 5.04 -0.96
N ASP A 248 20.71 3.84 -0.44
CA ASP A 248 19.73 2.89 -0.93
C ASP A 248 18.29 3.29 -0.58
N CYS A 249 17.36 2.88 -1.45
CA CYS A 249 15.94 2.99 -1.16
C CYS A 249 15.56 1.96 -0.08
N ILE A 250 14.85 2.40 0.96
CA ILE A 250 14.36 1.50 2.02
C ILE A 250 13.16 0.70 1.47
N ARG A 251 13.42 -0.55 1.07
CA ARG A 251 12.44 -1.43 0.43
C ARG A 251 12.65 -2.87 0.85
N GLN A 252 11.98 -3.27 1.91
CA GLN A 252 12.02 -4.60 2.46
C GLN A 252 10.69 -5.31 2.20
N TYR A 253 10.76 -6.57 1.76
CA TYR A 253 9.58 -7.38 1.47
C TYR A 253 9.54 -8.59 2.39
N PRO A 254 8.33 -9.04 2.79
CA PRO A 254 8.17 -10.30 3.49
C PRO A 254 8.72 -11.47 2.67
N LYS A 255 9.19 -12.51 3.35
CA LYS A 255 9.61 -13.74 2.69
C LYS A 255 8.41 -14.44 2.07
N LEU A 256 8.50 -14.76 0.80
CA LEU A 256 7.55 -15.59 0.07
C LEU A 256 8.01 -17.03 -0.01
N THR A 257 7.07 -17.97 -0.02
CA THR A 257 7.34 -19.37 -0.33
C THR A 257 7.36 -19.53 -1.85
N GLY A 258 8.55 -19.54 -2.44
CA GLY A 258 8.75 -19.68 -3.88
C GLY A 258 9.51 -18.52 -4.51
N PRO A 259 9.80 -18.62 -5.82
CA PRO A 259 10.55 -17.61 -6.55
C PRO A 259 9.82 -16.26 -6.57
N PHE A 260 10.53 -15.21 -6.19
CA PHE A 260 10.01 -13.84 -6.10
C PHE A 260 11.12 -12.85 -6.42
N THR A 261 10.81 -11.91 -7.29
CA THR A 261 11.65 -10.74 -7.55
C THR A 261 10.85 -9.49 -7.13
N PRO A 262 11.35 -8.69 -6.18
CA PRO A 262 10.65 -7.46 -5.79
C PRO A 262 10.37 -6.54 -6.98
N PRO A 263 9.24 -5.83 -7.01
CA PRO A 263 8.99 -4.82 -8.03
C PRO A 263 10.13 -3.80 -8.08
N ALA A 264 10.49 -3.35 -9.28
CA ALA A 264 11.50 -2.31 -9.42
C ALA A 264 11.06 -1.01 -8.71
N PRO A 265 11.99 -0.23 -8.14
CA PRO A 265 11.69 1.08 -7.58
C PRO A 265 11.02 1.98 -8.63
N LYS A 266 9.91 2.60 -8.26
CA LYS A 266 9.18 3.54 -9.13
C LYS A 266 9.05 4.86 -8.40
N GLY A 267 9.75 5.87 -8.86
CA GLY A 267 9.81 7.18 -8.25
C GLY A 267 11.05 7.94 -8.71
N VAL A 268 11.23 9.11 -8.17
CA VAL A 268 12.41 9.95 -8.42
C VAL A 268 13.47 9.60 -7.38
N ARG A 269 14.71 9.45 -7.79
CA ARG A 269 15.86 9.43 -6.89
C ARG A 269 16.29 10.88 -6.68
N TRP A 270 16.31 11.32 -5.43
CA TRP A 270 16.78 12.67 -5.12
C TRP A 270 18.27 12.80 -5.39
N THR A 271 18.62 13.96 -5.90
CA THR A 271 20.00 14.42 -6.09
C THR A 271 20.46 15.23 -4.87
N GLY A 272 21.70 15.62 -4.86
CA GLY A 272 22.23 16.55 -3.82
C GLY A 272 21.51 17.90 -3.82
N GLU A 273 21.07 18.38 -5.01
CA GLU A 273 20.30 19.63 -5.14
C GLU A 273 18.89 19.49 -4.53
N ASP A 274 18.18 18.39 -4.84
CA ASP A 274 16.87 18.09 -4.25
C ASP A 274 16.92 18.02 -2.73
N TRP A 275 17.94 17.33 -2.20
CA TRP A 275 18.14 17.19 -0.78
C TRP A 275 18.43 18.53 -0.09
N THR A 276 19.31 19.33 -0.67
CA THR A 276 19.64 20.67 -0.16
C THR A 276 18.40 21.57 -0.15
N LYS A 277 17.58 21.50 -1.19
CA LYS A 277 16.32 22.25 -1.28
C LYS A 277 15.34 21.82 -0.20
N TYR A 278 15.17 20.50 -0.01
CA TYR A 278 14.29 19.96 1.03
C TYR A 278 14.71 20.43 2.43
N LEU A 279 16.00 20.37 2.77
CA LEU A 279 16.50 20.82 4.06
C LEU A 279 16.21 22.30 4.33
N ARG A 280 16.34 23.17 3.31
CA ARG A 280 16.04 24.61 3.44
C ARG A 280 14.57 24.89 3.71
N THR A 281 13.67 24.08 3.15
CA THR A 281 12.21 24.30 3.25
C THR A 281 11.61 23.69 4.51
N HIS A 282 12.27 22.70 5.12
CA HIS A 282 11.73 21.95 6.24
C HIS A 282 12.47 22.14 7.57
N ALA A 283 13.44 23.08 7.60
CA ALA A 283 14.21 23.44 8.81
C ALA A 283 14.70 22.22 9.63
N ILE A 284 15.33 21.24 8.92
CA ILE A 284 15.92 20.03 9.52
C ILE A 284 17.39 20.31 9.85
#